data_e2973215c8e9fbfc4f21aae54d94669b
#
_entry.id   e2973215c8e9fbfc4f21aae54d94669b
#
_cell.length_a   1.000
_cell.length_b   1.000
_cell.length_c   1.000
_cell.angle_alpha   90.00
_cell.angle_beta   90.00
_cell.angle_gamma   90.00
#
_symmetry.space_group_name_H-M   'P 1'
#
loop_
_entity.id
_entity.type
_entity.pdbx_description
1 polymer ?
#
loop_
_entity_poly.entity_id
_entity_poly.type
_entity_poly.pdbx_seq_one_letter_code
_entity_poly.pdbx_strand_id
1 'polypeptide(L)'
;MNKISVLGCGSWGSALAQSLSKNSHSIVMWHYNTDKLINFKKTRIHPNLKNFKFNSKINFEYDLEKSISGSDVIVIATPTSSVREISKKLNSLIKKNQIIVNTAKGLENGSLLRMSEVISSEMTSFNNIVSLYGPSHAEEVINNQPTTLVSASDDLDIAKKVQSIFSSDNLRVYTNQDIIGVELGGSLKNVIAIA
;
A
#
# COMPACT_ATOMS: atom_id res chain seq x y z
N MET A 1 -8.76 15.20 6.27
CA MET A 1 -7.37 14.80 6.52
C MET A 1 -7.40 13.42 7.14
N ASN A 2 -6.69 12.43 6.56
CA ASN A 2 -6.64 11.06 7.08
C ASN A 2 -5.26 10.79 7.67
N LYS A 3 -5.20 9.87 8.64
CA LYS A 3 -3.94 9.26 9.09
C LYS A 3 -3.74 7.94 8.35
N ILE A 4 -2.61 7.78 7.69
CA ILE A 4 -2.32 6.64 6.82
C ILE A 4 -1.01 5.99 7.25
N SER A 5 -1.05 4.70 7.52
CA SER A 5 0.13 3.89 7.77
C SER A 5 0.53 3.13 6.53
N VAL A 6 1.81 3.23 6.14
CA VAL A 6 2.38 2.49 5.01
C VAL A 6 3.33 1.43 5.56
N LEU A 7 2.95 0.17 5.44
CA LEU A 7 3.72 -0.98 5.89
C LEU A 7 4.60 -1.48 4.74
N GLY A 8 5.88 -1.18 4.82
CA GLY A 8 6.87 -1.46 3.78
C GLY A 8 7.49 -0.19 3.21
N CYS A 9 8.82 -0.10 3.28
CA CYS A 9 9.61 1.02 2.80
C CYS A 9 10.43 0.63 1.55
N GLY A 10 9.85 -0.18 0.66
CA GLY A 10 10.36 -0.41 -0.69
C GLY A 10 10.08 0.79 -1.59
N SER A 11 10.56 0.75 -2.85
CA SER A 11 10.36 1.85 -3.81
C SER A 11 8.89 2.22 -3.95
N TRP A 12 8.00 1.23 -4.11
CA TRP A 12 6.57 1.47 -4.29
C TRP A 12 5.90 2.09 -3.05
N GLY A 13 6.11 1.50 -1.86
CA GLY A 13 5.57 2.05 -0.61
C GLY A 13 6.06 3.47 -0.34
N SER A 14 7.32 3.76 -0.66
CA SER A 14 7.90 5.10 -0.53
C SER A 14 7.30 6.11 -1.52
N ALA A 15 7.04 5.69 -2.76
CA ALA A 15 6.39 6.52 -3.77
C ALA A 15 4.94 6.87 -3.37
N LEU A 16 4.17 5.87 -2.89
CA LEU A 16 2.82 6.11 -2.38
C LEU A 16 2.80 7.03 -1.16
N ALA A 17 3.68 6.79 -0.18
CA ALA A 17 3.79 7.63 1.00
C ALA A 17 4.11 9.09 0.64
N GLN A 18 4.99 9.29 -0.34
CA GLN A 18 5.34 10.62 -0.86
C GLN A 18 4.13 11.30 -1.52
N SER A 19 3.41 10.60 -2.40
CA SER A 19 2.21 11.12 -3.05
C SER A 19 1.14 11.50 -2.03
N LEU A 20 0.81 10.60 -1.10
CA LEU A 20 -0.17 10.83 -0.04
C LEU A 20 0.22 12.00 0.88
N SER A 21 1.51 12.21 1.15
CA SER A 21 1.98 13.33 1.97
C SER A 21 1.75 14.69 1.32
N LYS A 22 1.67 14.75 -0.02
CA LYS A 22 1.33 15.96 -0.77
C LYS A 22 -0.17 16.28 -0.69
N ASN A 23 -1.01 15.26 -0.55
CA ASN A 23 -2.47 15.39 -0.42
C ASN A 23 -2.94 15.77 1.00
N SER A 24 -2.07 16.35 1.82
CA SER A 24 -2.38 16.82 3.18
C SER A 24 -2.79 15.69 4.16
N HIS A 25 -2.36 14.45 3.92
CA HIS A 25 -2.54 13.35 4.87
C HIS A 25 -1.37 13.24 5.85
N SER A 26 -1.63 12.73 7.05
CA SER A 26 -0.60 12.36 8.02
C SER A 26 -0.07 10.96 7.71
N ILE A 27 1.21 10.85 7.37
CA ILE A 27 1.80 9.59 6.92
C ILE A 27 2.77 9.04 7.96
N VAL A 28 2.59 7.77 8.29
CA VAL A 28 3.54 6.99 9.10
C VAL A 28 4.02 5.81 8.26
N MET A 29 5.33 5.65 8.13
CA MET A 29 5.92 4.49 7.45
C MET A 29 6.51 3.53 8.47
N TRP A 30 6.26 2.24 8.28
CA TRP A 30 6.82 1.15 9.08
C TRP A 30 7.60 0.16 8.21
N HIS A 31 8.67 -0.39 8.79
CA HIS A 31 9.44 -1.47 8.19
C HIS A 31 10.02 -2.38 9.27
N TYR A 32 10.07 -3.70 9.03
CA TYR A 32 10.59 -4.68 9.98
C TYR A 32 12.09 -4.48 10.29
N ASN A 33 12.86 -3.92 9.37
CA ASN A 33 14.28 -3.64 9.55
C ASN A 33 14.45 -2.24 10.14
N THR A 34 14.80 -2.19 11.41
CA THR A 34 14.96 -0.96 12.19
C THR A 34 16.10 -0.08 11.69
N ASP A 35 17.23 -0.66 11.30
CA ASP A 35 18.40 0.09 10.83
C ASP A 35 18.08 0.87 9.55
N LYS A 36 17.29 0.26 8.66
CA LYS A 36 16.80 0.91 7.45
C LYS A 36 15.93 2.13 7.78
N LEU A 37 15.05 2.01 8.76
CA LEU A 37 14.22 3.15 9.20
C LEU A 37 15.04 4.24 9.88
N ILE A 38 16.02 3.89 10.70
CA ILE A 38 16.95 4.85 11.31
C ILE A 38 17.64 5.66 10.22
N ASN A 39 18.16 4.99 9.20
CA ASN A 39 18.79 5.65 8.07
C ASN A 39 17.83 6.58 7.33
N PHE A 40 16.59 6.14 7.02
CA PHE A 40 15.58 6.98 6.38
C PHE A 40 15.19 8.19 7.23
N LYS A 41 15.05 8.02 8.53
CA LYS A 41 14.76 9.12 9.47
C LYS A 41 15.87 10.15 9.47
N LYS A 42 17.15 9.71 9.40
CA LYS A 42 18.32 10.58 9.43
C LYS A 42 18.58 11.28 8.10
N THR A 43 18.58 10.51 7.00
CA THR A 43 19.03 11.03 5.69
C THR A 43 17.88 11.54 4.82
N ARG A 44 16.68 11.01 5.01
CA ARG A 44 15.52 11.22 4.13
C ARG A 44 15.75 10.71 2.70
N ILE A 45 16.77 9.90 2.43
CA ILE A 45 17.14 9.39 1.12
C ILE A 45 16.74 7.92 1.00
N HIS A 46 16.14 7.55 -0.15
CA HIS A 46 15.85 6.15 -0.47
C HIS A 46 16.93 5.61 -1.43
N PRO A 47 17.62 4.50 -1.09
CA PRO A 47 18.79 4.04 -1.86
C PRO A 47 18.47 3.63 -3.30
N ASN A 48 17.26 3.12 -3.54
CA ASN A 48 16.85 2.59 -4.85
C ASN A 48 16.03 3.59 -5.68
N LEU A 49 15.80 4.81 -5.19
CA LEU A 49 15.06 5.84 -5.91
C LEU A 49 15.99 7.04 -6.15
N LYS A 50 16.44 7.17 -7.40
CA LYS A 50 17.39 8.22 -7.79
C LYS A 50 16.78 9.62 -7.56
N ASN A 51 17.55 10.51 -6.94
CA ASN A 51 17.14 11.89 -6.63
C ASN A 51 15.89 12.02 -5.75
N PHE A 52 15.49 10.95 -5.04
CA PHE A 52 14.33 10.96 -4.18
C PHE A 52 14.70 11.31 -2.74
N LYS A 53 13.95 12.26 -2.18
CA LYS A 53 14.01 12.64 -0.77
C LYS A 53 12.62 12.62 -0.17
N PHE A 54 12.45 11.89 0.95
CA PHE A 54 11.19 11.85 1.68
C PHE A 54 10.76 13.24 2.17
N ASN A 55 9.48 13.55 1.96
CA ASN A 55 8.85 14.74 2.53
C ASN A 55 9.04 14.76 4.05
N SER A 56 9.34 15.94 4.61
CA SER A 56 9.53 16.13 6.06
C SER A 56 8.32 15.74 6.90
N LYS A 57 7.11 15.78 6.33
CA LYS A 57 5.85 15.38 6.97
C LYS A 57 5.69 13.86 7.13
N ILE A 58 6.52 13.04 6.47
CA ILE A 58 6.48 11.58 6.62
C ILE A 58 7.20 11.19 7.90
N ASN A 59 6.48 10.53 8.80
CA ASN A 59 7.02 9.95 10.02
C ASN A 59 7.45 8.51 9.81
N PHE A 60 8.44 8.06 10.58
CA PHE A 60 8.92 6.67 10.60
C PHE A 60 8.74 6.11 12.02
N GLU A 61 8.08 4.95 12.11
CA GLU A 61 7.80 4.26 13.37
C GLU A 61 8.32 2.81 13.30
N TYR A 62 8.99 2.37 14.34
CA TYR A 62 9.60 1.04 14.41
C TYR A 62 8.64 -0.03 14.92
N ASP A 63 7.73 0.39 15.80
CA ASP A 63 6.72 -0.45 16.38
C ASP A 63 5.49 -0.54 15.46
N LEU A 64 5.07 -1.77 15.12
CA LEU A 64 3.94 -1.98 14.23
C LEU A 64 2.64 -1.44 14.81
N GLU A 65 2.37 -1.72 16.08
CA GLU A 65 1.14 -1.30 16.75
C GLU A 65 1.05 0.23 16.81
N LYS A 66 2.13 0.90 17.20
CA LYS A 66 2.19 2.37 17.20
C LYS A 66 2.04 2.95 15.80
N SER A 67 2.60 2.29 14.78
CA SER A 67 2.52 2.78 13.41
C SER A 67 1.08 2.82 12.89
N ILE A 68 0.24 1.83 13.24
CA ILE A 68 -1.15 1.73 12.78
C ILE A 68 -2.16 2.35 13.77
N SER A 69 -1.72 2.70 14.98
CA SER A 69 -2.61 3.29 15.99
C SER A 69 -3.24 4.58 15.51
N GLY A 70 -4.58 4.63 15.54
CA GLY A 70 -5.36 5.78 15.07
C GLY A 70 -5.28 6.06 13.57
N SER A 71 -4.79 5.13 12.76
CA SER A 71 -4.82 5.26 11.31
C SER A 71 -6.22 4.94 10.77
N ASP A 72 -6.64 5.70 9.76
CA ASP A 72 -7.86 5.43 9.01
C ASP A 72 -7.62 4.36 7.94
N VAL A 73 -6.41 4.37 7.37
CA VAL A 73 -5.99 3.48 6.28
C VAL A 73 -4.63 2.86 6.59
N ILE A 74 -4.52 1.56 6.36
CA ILE A 74 -3.29 0.79 6.48
C ILE A 74 -2.93 0.23 5.09
N VAL A 75 -1.84 0.71 4.53
CA VAL A 75 -1.35 0.30 3.20
C VAL A 75 -0.33 -0.82 3.36
N ILE A 76 -0.60 -2.00 2.83
CA ILE A 76 0.36 -3.10 2.74
C ILE A 76 1.14 -2.94 1.44
N ALA A 77 2.40 -2.54 1.56
CA ALA A 77 3.35 -2.34 0.45
C ALA A 77 4.62 -3.20 0.65
N THR A 78 4.43 -4.39 1.20
CA THR A 78 5.47 -5.41 1.38
C THR A 78 5.52 -6.37 0.17
N PRO A 79 6.57 -7.16 0.00
CA PRO A 79 6.57 -8.27 -0.95
C PRO A 79 5.41 -9.25 -0.65
N THR A 80 4.89 -9.92 -1.70
CA THR A 80 3.79 -10.92 -1.58
C THR A 80 4.10 -12.01 -0.55
N SER A 81 5.34 -12.47 -0.48
CA SER A 81 5.81 -13.46 0.49
C SER A 81 5.67 -13.04 1.97
N SER A 82 5.49 -11.75 2.24
CA SER A 82 5.36 -11.22 3.60
C SER A 82 3.92 -10.83 3.96
N VAL A 83 2.98 -10.88 3.00
CA VAL A 83 1.60 -10.41 3.23
C VAL A 83 0.91 -11.26 4.29
N ARG A 84 1.04 -12.58 4.26
CA ARG A 84 0.43 -13.47 5.25
C ARG A 84 0.92 -13.17 6.66
N GLU A 85 2.22 -13.05 6.85
CA GLU A 85 2.79 -12.79 8.17
C GLU A 85 2.35 -11.43 8.72
N ILE A 86 2.35 -10.39 7.88
CA ILE A 86 1.91 -9.07 8.31
C ILE A 86 0.40 -9.07 8.64
N SER A 87 -0.42 -9.79 7.86
CA SER A 87 -1.87 -9.93 8.12
C SER A 87 -2.14 -10.63 9.46
N LYS A 88 -1.40 -11.70 9.79
CA LYS A 88 -1.46 -12.33 11.11
C LYS A 88 -1.21 -11.34 12.25
N LYS A 89 -0.17 -10.53 12.12
CA LYS A 89 0.16 -9.51 13.13
C LYS A 89 -0.91 -8.43 13.21
N LEU A 90 -1.49 -8.02 12.08
CA LEU A 90 -2.54 -7.01 12.04
C LEU A 90 -3.85 -7.50 12.66
N ASN A 91 -4.17 -8.79 12.57
CA ASN A 91 -5.46 -9.34 13.02
C ASN A 91 -5.78 -9.00 14.49
N SER A 92 -4.78 -8.99 15.38
CA SER A 92 -4.95 -8.64 16.79
C SER A 92 -4.93 -7.13 17.07
N LEU A 93 -4.53 -6.30 16.09
CA LEU A 93 -4.28 -4.87 16.27
C LEU A 93 -5.28 -3.99 15.54
N ILE A 94 -5.88 -4.50 14.47
CA ILE A 94 -6.75 -3.72 13.57
C ILE A 94 -8.11 -3.42 14.22
N LYS A 95 -8.66 -2.24 13.90
CA LYS A 95 -10.00 -1.82 14.32
C LYS A 95 -10.98 -1.92 13.15
N LYS A 96 -12.25 -2.22 13.45
CA LYS A 96 -13.31 -2.42 12.43
C LYS A 96 -13.53 -1.24 11.47
N ASN A 97 -13.22 -0.04 11.90
CA ASN A 97 -13.40 1.19 11.08
C ASN A 97 -12.20 1.51 10.20
N GLN A 98 -11.09 0.79 10.32
CA GLN A 98 -9.90 0.97 9.48
C GLN A 98 -10.10 0.30 8.11
N ILE A 99 -9.32 0.69 7.13
CA ILE A 99 -9.30 0.10 5.79
C ILE A 99 -7.90 -0.45 5.53
N ILE A 100 -7.82 -1.69 5.05
CA ILE A 100 -6.59 -2.25 4.50
C ILE A 100 -6.56 -2.00 3.00
N VAL A 101 -5.49 -1.39 2.53
CA VAL A 101 -5.20 -1.21 1.10
C VAL A 101 -4.00 -2.08 0.74
N ASN A 102 -4.25 -3.18 0.05
CA ASN A 102 -3.20 -4.03 -0.47
C ASN A 102 -2.64 -3.49 -1.79
N THR A 103 -1.32 -3.38 -1.86
CA THR A 103 -0.61 -2.95 -3.08
C THR A 103 0.44 -3.96 -3.56
N ALA A 104 0.55 -5.10 -2.87
CA ALA A 104 1.45 -6.19 -3.23
C ALA A 104 0.87 -6.97 -4.42
N LYS A 105 1.52 -6.89 -5.57
CA LYS A 105 1.05 -7.50 -6.84
C LYS A 105 1.62 -8.90 -6.98
N GLY A 106 0.75 -9.89 -7.16
CA GLY A 106 1.13 -11.28 -7.35
C GLY A 106 0.23 -12.25 -6.61
N LEU A 107 0.54 -13.53 -6.74
CA LEU A 107 -0.09 -14.62 -5.99
C LEU A 107 0.86 -15.10 -4.89
N GLU A 108 0.31 -15.66 -3.84
CA GLU A 108 1.12 -16.29 -2.79
C GLU A 108 1.80 -17.55 -3.31
N ASN A 109 3.09 -17.67 -3.06
CA ASN A 109 3.83 -18.86 -3.47
C ASN A 109 3.33 -20.10 -2.69
N GLY A 110 3.10 -21.19 -3.40
CA GLY A 110 2.61 -22.45 -2.85
C GLY A 110 1.08 -22.57 -2.84
N SER A 111 0.35 -21.64 -2.22
CA SER A 111 -1.12 -21.68 -2.20
C SER A 111 -1.78 -21.15 -3.47
N LEU A 112 -1.09 -20.29 -4.23
CA LEU A 112 -1.60 -19.54 -5.38
C LEU A 112 -2.80 -18.63 -5.06
N LEU A 113 -3.04 -18.34 -3.79
CA LEU A 113 -4.08 -17.41 -3.37
C LEU A 113 -3.74 -15.97 -3.80
N ARG A 114 -4.76 -15.23 -4.19
CA ARG A 114 -4.67 -13.78 -4.40
C ARG A 114 -4.40 -13.09 -3.07
N MET A 115 -3.81 -11.92 -3.09
CA MET A 115 -3.41 -11.22 -1.86
C MET A 115 -4.61 -10.86 -0.97
N SER A 116 -5.77 -10.50 -1.56
CA SER A 116 -6.99 -10.27 -0.80
C SER A 116 -7.47 -11.53 -0.05
N GLU A 117 -7.37 -12.70 -0.69
CA GLU A 117 -7.70 -13.99 -0.05
C GLU A 117 -6.72 -14.33 1.08
N VAL A 118 -5.42 -14.08 0.87
CA VAL A 118 -4.41 -14.24 1.93
C VAL A 118 -4.74 -13.37 3.14
N ILE A 119 -5.06 -12.09 2.92
CA ILE A 119 -5.44 -11.17 3.99
C ILE A 119 -6.70 -11.65 4.70
N SER A 120 -7.76 -11.99 3.95
CA SER A 120 -9.04 -12.47 4.51
C SER A 120 -8.88 -13.77 5.28
N SER A 121 -8.01 -14.69 4.83
CA SER A 121 -7.78 -15.96 5.53
C SER A 121 -7.14 -15.79 6.92
N GLU A 122 -6.36 -14.73 7.10
CA GLU A 122 -5.71 -14.41 8.37
C GLU A 122 -6.55 -13.45 9.25
N MET A 123 -7.53 -12.76 8.66
CA MET A 123 -8.31 -11.69 9.27
C MET A 123 -9.82 -11.94 9.10
N THR A 124 -10.31 -13.09 9.56
CA THR A 124 -11.65 -13.62 9.27
C THR A 124 -12.83 -12.74 9.70
N SER A 125 -12.62 -11.80 10.61
CA SER A 125 -13.65 -10.85 11.07
C SER A 125 -13.51 -9.46 10.46
N PHE A 126 -12.66 -9.30 9.45
CA PHE A 126 -12.33 -8.02 8.85
C PHE A 126 -12.60 -8.02 7.34
N ASN A 127 -13.46 -7.11 6.87
CA ASN A 127 -13.93 -7.09 5.47
C ASN A 127 -13.54 -5.82 4.69
N ASN A 128 -12.96 -4.80 5.36
CA ASN A 128 -12.63 -3.54 4.70
C ASN A 128 -11.30 -3.65 3.94
N ILE A 129 -11.25 -4.52 2.94
CA ILE A 129 -10.07 -4.80 2.13
C ILE A 129 -10.23 -4.21 0.74
N VAL A 130 -9.21 -3.49 0.29
CA VAL A 130 -9.12 -2.90 -1.05
C VAL A 130 -7.82 -3.34 -1.70
N SER A 131 -7.86 -3.79 -2.93
CA SER A 131 -6.68 -3.98 -3.77
C SER A 131 -6.48 -2.76 -4.65
N LEU A 132 -5.32 -2.10 -4.50
CA LEU A 132 -4.95 -0.90 -5.24
C LEU A 132 -3.84 -1.24 -6.25
N TYR A 133 -4.23 -1.53 -7.48
CA TYR A 133 -3.35 -2.04 -8.53
C TYR A 133 -3.41 -1.17 -9.78
N GLY A 134 -2.44 -1.32 -10.67
CA GLY A 134 -2.42 -0.68 -11.97
C GLY A 134 -1.07 -0.76 -12.66
N PRO A 135 -0.98 -0.32 -13.92
CA PRO A 135 0.27 -0.20 -14.66
C PRO A 135 1.05 1.01 -14.13
N SER A 136 1.83 0.80 -13.09
CA SER A 136 2.50 1.88 -12.36
C SER A 136 3.89 1.47 -11.89
N HIS A 137 4.82 2.41 -11.98
CA HIS A 137 6.19 2.30 -11.47
C HIS A 137 6.45 3.38 -10.41
N ALA A 138 7.28 3.05 -9.43
CA ALA A 138 7.61 3.96 -8.34
C ALA A 138 8.26 5.25 -8.85
N GLU A 139 9.14 5.11 -9.84
CA GLU A 139 9.88 6.19 -10.48
C GLU A 139 8.95 7.18 -11.19
N GLU A 140 7.89 6.70 -11.83
CA GLU A 140 6.89 7.56 -12.49
C GLU A 140 6.14 8.41 -11.46
N VAL A 141 5.67 7.77 -10.38
CA VAL A 141 4.91 8.45 -9.32
C VAL A 141 5.75 9.53 -8.61
N ILE A 142 7.01 9.24 -8.27
CA ILE A 142 7.87 10.22 -7.61
C ILE A 142 8.24 11.40 -8.51
N ASN A 143 8.31 11.17 -9.83
CA ASN A 143 8.58 12.19 -10.84
C ASN A 143 7.31 12.92 -11.30
N ASN A 144 6.17 12.69 -10.63
CA ASN A 144 4.87 13.27 -10.94
C ASN A 144 4.40 12.98 -12.37
N GLN A 145 4.80 11.85 -12.95
CA GLN A 145 4.28 11.43 -14.24
C GLN A 145 2.84 10.92 -14.11
N PRO A 146 1.98 11.14 -15.10
CA PRO A 146 0.62 10.64 -15.09
C PRO A 146 0.59 9.12 -14.88
N THR A 147 -0.05 8.69 -13.80
CA THR A 147 -0.13 7.28 -13.42
C THR A 147 -1.58 6.92 -13.10
N THR A 148 -1.97 5.71 -13.50
CA THR A 148 -3.33 5.22 -13.27
C THR A 148 -3.32 4.00 -12.36
N LEU A 149 -4.23 3.99 -11.38
CA LEU A 149 -4.50 2.85 -10.50
C LEU A 149 -5.99 2.52 -10.50
N VAL A 150 -6.33 1.33 -10.07
CA VAL A 150 -7.68 0.86 -9.80
C VAL A 150 -7.79 0.48 -8.33
N SER A 151 -8.74 1.06 -7.64
CA SER A 151 -9.16 0.71 -6.29
C SER A 151 -10.30 -0.30 -6.40
N ALA A 152 -10.04 -1.55 -6.05
CA ALA A 152 -10.99 -2.65 -6.17
C ALA A 152 -11.36 -3.22 -4.80
N SER A 153 -12.66 -3.40 -4.57
CA SER A 153 -13.22 -4.00 -3.36
C SER A 153 -14.61 -4.54 -3.65
N ASP A 154 -15.02 -5.58 -2.95
CA ASP A 154 -16.41 -6.06 -2.98
C ASP A 154 -17.39 -4.98 -2.49
N ASP A 155 -16.93 -4.09 -1.61
CA ASP A 155 -17.65 -2.88 -1.18
C ASP A 155 -17.20 -1.67 -2.00
N LEU A 156 -18.09 -1.20 -2.90
CA LEU A 156 -17.81 -0.06 -3.78
C LEU A 156 -17.62 1.25 -3.02
N ASP A 157 -18.25 1.44 -1.87
CA ASP A 157 -18.12 2.68 -1.11
C ASP A 157 -16.73 2.76 -0.43
N ILE A 158 -16.21 1.63 0.02
CA ILE A 158 -14.83 1.54 0.52
C ILE A 158 -13.84 1.79 -0.64
N ALA A 159 -14.09 1.21 -1.82
CA ALA A 159 -13.26 1.47 -3.01
C ALA A 159 -13.25 2.95 -3.40
N LYS A 160 -14.41 3.64 -3.38
CA LYS A 160 -14.52 5.09 -3.63
C LYS A 160 -13.80 5.92 -2.58
N LYS A 161 -13.88 5.52 -1.30
CA LYS A 161 -13.15 6.20 -0.22
C LYS A 161 -11.65 6.14 -0.45
N VAL A 162 -11.12 4.96 -0.82
CA VAL A 162 -9.71 4.81 -1.17
C VAL A 162 -9.36 5.59 -2.45
N GLN A 163 -10.21 5.57 -3.47
CA GLN A 163 -10.05 6.42 -4.66
C GLN A 163 -9.86 7.89 -4.27
N SER A 164 -10.74 8.43 -3.45
CA SER A 164 -10.67 9.84 -3.00
C SER A 164 -9.38 10.17 -2.23
N ILE A 165 -8.89 9.24 -1.42
CA ILE A 165 -7.66 9.42 -0.62
C ILE A 165 -6.42 9.41 -1.49
N PHE A 166 -6.36 8.51 -2.49
CA PHE A 166 -5.15 8.30 -3.29
C PHE A 166 -5.09 9.17 -4.55
N SER A 167 -6.23 9.66 -5.05
CA SER A 167 -6.24 10.51 -6.25
C SER A 167 -5.50 11.84 -6.03
N SER A 168 -4.77 12.25 -7.05
CA SER A 168 -4.09 13.55 -7.12
C SER A 168 -4.00 14.01 -8.58
N ASP A 169 -3.44 15.17 -8.84
CA ASP A 169 -3.29 15.70 -10.20
C ASP A 169 -2.55 14.74 -11.15
N ASN A 170 -1.60 13.97 -10.61
CA ASN A 170 -0.77 13.05 -11.39
C ASN A 170 -1.08 11.57 -11.12
N LEU A 171 -1.91 11.24 -10.14
CA LEU A 171 -2.30 9.86 -9.81
C LEU A 171 -3.81 9.72 -9.93
N ARG A 172 -4.27 9.16 -11.04
CA ARG A 172 -5.69 8.91 -11.29
C ARG A 172 -6.09 7.54 -10.77
N VAL A 173 -7.09 7.49 -9.90
CA VAL A 173 -7.61 6.23 -9.35
C VAL A 173 -9.04 6.00 -9.84
N TYR A 174 -9.28 4.84 -10.44
CA TYR A 174 -10.61 4.36 -10.80
C TYR A 174 -11.12 3.39 -9.75
N THR A 175 -12.41 3.12 -9.71
CA THR A 175 -13.02 2.10 -8.83
C THR A 175 -13.52 0.91 -9.63
N ASN A 176 -13.46 -0.28 -9.03
CA ASN A 176 -14.02 -1.50 -9.59
C ASN A 176 -14.53 -2.41 -8.46
N GLN A 177 -15.59 -3.18 -8.69
CA GLN A 177 -16.04 -4.23 -7.76
C GLN A 177 -15.44 -5.60 -8.10
N ASP A 178 -14.90 -5.78 -9.29
CA ASP A 178 -14.18 -7.00 -9.68
C ASP A 178 -12.75 -7.01 -9.10
N ILE A 179 -12.67 -7.26 -7.79
CA ILE A 179 -11.37 -7.39 -7.11
C ILE A 179 -10.54 -8.54 -7.68
N ILE A 180 -11.20 -9.62 -8.15
CA ILE A 180 -10.55 -10.79 -8.74
C ILE A 180 -9.82 -10.41 -10.02
N GLY A 181 -10.54 -9.80 -10.96
CA GLY A 181 -9.98 -9.38 -12.24
C GLY A 181 -8.87 -8.34 -12.08
N VAL A 182 -9.01 -7.40 -11.15
CA VAL A 182 -7.99 -6.39 -10.86
C VAL A 182 -6.72 -7.02 -10.29
N GLU A 183 -6.83 -7.97 -9.36
CA GLU A 183 -5.67 -8.65 -8.78
C GLU A 183 -4.98 -9.58 -9.80
N LEU A 184 -5.73 -10.34 -10.59
CA LEU A 184 -5.17 -11.19 -11.64
C LEU A 184 -4.49 -10.36 -12.73
N GLY A 185 -5.12 -9.29 -13.22
CA GLY A 185 -4.52 -8.36 -14.17
C GLY A 185 -3.21 -7.74 -13.67
N GLY A 186 -3.18 -7.33 -12.40
CA GLY A 186 -1.98 -6.82 -11.75
C GLY A 186 -0.86 -7.85 -11.59
N SER A 187 -1.22 -9.11 -11.34
CA SER A 187 -0.27 -10.22 -11.18
C SER A 187 0.33 -10.67 -12.52
N LEU A 188 -0.47 -10.68 -13.58
CA LEU A 188 -0.07 -11.12 -14.92
C LEU A 188 0.60 -10.02 -15.75
N LYS A 189 0.55 -8.78 -15.30
CA LYS A 189 1.09 -7.60 -16.02
C LYS A 189 2.49 -7.84 -16.59
N ASN A 190 3.39 -8.36 -15.78
CA ASN A 190 4.79 -8.56 -16.19
C ASN A 190 4.94 -9.70 -17.19
N VAL A 191 4.14 -10.73 -17.09
CA VAL A 191 4.12 -11.85 -18.05
C VAL A 191 3.67 -11.34 -19.41
N ILE A 192 2.58 -10.56 -19.46
CA ILE A 192 2.06 -9.97 -20.70
C ILE A 192 3.08 -8.98 -21.31
N ALA A 193 3.82 -8.25 -20.48
CA ALA A 193 4.80 -7.29 -20.95
C ALA A 193 6.06 -7.96 -21.57
N ILE A 194 6.32 -9.23 -21.28
CA ILE A 194 7.46 -9.99 -21.80
C ILE A 194 7.06 -10.75 -23.07
N ALA A 195 5.79 -11.16 -23.20
CA ALA A 195 5.26 -11.88 -24.35
C ALA A 195 5.11 -10.99 -25.58
#